data_0cc66cd4c8b6a3f17f3fbfcc8f97e72e
#
_entry.id   0cc66cd4c8b6a3f17f3fbfcc8f97e72e
#
_cell.length_a   1.000
_cell.length_b   1.000
_cell.length_c   1.000
_cell.angle_alpha   90.00
_cell.angle_beta   90.00
_cell.angle_gamma   90.00
#
_symmetry.space_group_name_H-M   'P 1'
#
loop_
_entity.id
_entity.type
_entity.pdbx_description
1 polymer ?
#
loop_
_entity_poly.entity_id
_entity_poly.type
_entity_poly.pdbx_seq_one_letter_code
_entity_poly.pdbx_strand_id
1 'polypeptide(L)'
;MSSPIKKVLFIEPRAPRPHIFSRVAIPRIGPVLLGTILERQGLEVKVIIEEIAAPDYRSLDFKPDLVCISSITSTAPRAYELGDFYRRQGLPVVMGGAHPSFVVRETLDHADYVICGEGDEALPELVAALNSGGDLGQIPNLAFLAGETLRQNPWRPFLEDLDSLPIPNYEVVHGWNARRGRRFVSIATSRGCPFNCRFCAVIKLFGRKYRYNSVDRVMEEIRQNGAKAHHIFFCDDNFTADRERIKKLCQRILQEKIKIEWSAQVRVEAAKDEEMMILMARAGCYCVFVGLESINPATLKLYNKSQTVEGIKDCVVNFHRHGIRVHGMFVFGSEEDHYQVIRDTVKFSRDLDLDSLQYLILTPIPGTPVYQELEAQNRIFCHDWSHYDGHHAVFQPRRLTPYELQFETIRAMKKFYSWTSVLKRLIARDWFYVKMKAGGRIQMWQSRWGKSNHVQQLKERLFSRVQQLRQWLPGSNYVPRVGIPADIWKLGPWESSHRDFLLRFLRHLGVEVVQETVVDKTENGPLSQVQAEIARLQEKADLILLPFWQGLEEAKQKIKDAHQQITHETVARLLDLEFSRESFYNACMELGLCFQKRLRRIRRIYFQTLAEVGAEI
;
A
#
# COMPACT_ATOMS: atom_id res chain seq x y z
N MET A 1 26.93 -16.41 35.67
CA MET A 1 25.50 -16.00 35.78
C MET A 1 25.43 -14.57 35.30
N SER A 2 24.61 -14.27 34.29
CA SER A 2 24.36 -12.89 33.85
C SER A 2 23.70 -12.11 34.99
N SER A 3 24.01 -10.81 35.11
CA SER A 3 23.34 -9.94 36.09
C SER A 3 21.82 -9.97 35.88
N PRO A 4 21.02 -9.90 36.96
CA PRO A 4 19.57 -9.93 36.81
C PRO A 4 19.05 -8.75 35.98
N ILE A 5 18.08 -8.98 35.13
CA ILE A 5 17.40 -7.96 34.32
C ILE A 5 16.62 -7.05 35.27
N LYS A 6 17.01 -5.78 35.31
CA LYS A 6 16.38 -4.71 36.09
C LYS A 6 15.93 -3.54 35.22
N LYS A 7 16.59 -3.34 34.09
CA LYS A 7 16.35 -2.22 33.17
C LYS A 7 15.98 -2.72 31.78
N VAL A 8 14.80 -2.34 31.30
CA VAL A 8 14.28 -2.79 30.02
C VAL A 8 14.05 -1.60 29.09
N LEU A 9 14.65 -1.67 27.90
CA LEU A 9 14.47 -0.69 26.85
C LEU A 9 13.51 -1.24 25.79
N PHE A 10 12.39 -0.57 25.58
CA PHE A 10 11.51 -0.83 24.45
C PHE A 10 11.81 0.11 23.31
N ILE A 11 11.80 -0.40 22.07
CA ILE A 11 11.97 0.40 20.87
C ILE A 11 10.87 0.08 19.88
N GLU A 12 10.17 1.12 19.43
CA GLU A 12 9.32 1.11 18.25
C GLU A 12 10.07 1.79 17.10
N PRO A 13 10.60 1.04 16.12
CA PRO A 13 11.36 1.60 15.02
C PRO A 13 10.47 2.41 14.08
N ARG A 14 11.01 3.50 13.55
CA ARG A 14 10.37 4.26 12.47
C ARG A 14 10.52 3.53 11.14
N ALA A 15 9.62 3.83 10.22
CA ALA A 15 9.78 3.39 8.85
C ALA A 15 11.05 4.01 8.22
N PRO A 16 11.83 3.26 7.42
CA PRO A 16 13.08 3.76 6.82
C PRO A 16 12.89 4.98 5.93
N ARG A 17 11.68 5.17 5.41
CA ARG A 17 11.33 6.27 4.53
C ARG A 17 10.05 6.96 5.02
N PRO A 18 10.01 8.32 5.02
CA PRO A 18 8.79 9.02 5.35
C PRO A 18 7.75 8.74 4.27
N HIS A 19 6.65 8.11 4.65
CA HIS A 19 5.48 8.01 3.81
C HIS A 19 4.51 9.18 4.06
N ILE A 20 3.47 9.29 3.23
CA ILE A 20 2.55 10.45 3.22
C ILE A 20 1.93 10.72 4.60
N PHE A 21 1.79 9.70 5.44
CA PHE A 21 1.10 9.77 6.73
C PHE A 21 2.02 9.77 7.95
N SER A 22 3.35 9.70 7.77
CA SER A 22 4.33 9.69 8.88
C SER A 22 4.45 11.01 9.65
N ARG A 23 3.71 12.07 9.23
CA ARG A 23 3.74 13.36 9.95
C ARG A 23 2.89 13.39 11.22
N VAL A 24 1.96 12.46 11.38
CA VAL A 24 1.16 12.33 12.59
C VAL A 24 1.73 11.17 13.37
N ALA A 25 2.60 11.47 14.32
CA ALA A 25 3.15 10.45 15.19
C ALA A 25 2.07 9.99 16.18
N ILE A 26 1.43 8.88 15.84
CA ILE A 26 0.48 8.18 16.70
C ILE A 26 1.24 7.02 17.34
N PRO A 27 1.46 7.02 18.68
CA PRO A 27 2.17 5.93 19.36
C PRO A 27 1.45 4.60 19.15
N ARG A 28 2.18 3.53 18.84
CA ARG A 28 1.61 2.20 18.94
C ARG A 28 1.55 1.79 20.41
N ILE A 29 0.38 1.28 20.81
CA ILE A 29 0.10 1.00 22.20
C ILE A 29 0.91 -0.17 22.77
N GLY A 30 1.28 -1.17 21.94
CA GLY A 30 1.95 -2.39 22.37
C GLY A 30 3.18 -2.16 23.24
N PRO A 31 4.21 -1.44 22.77
CA PRO A 31 5.42 -1.15 23.59
C PRO A 31 5.11 -0.39 24.87
N VAL A 32 4.14 0.55 24.85
CA VAL A 32 3.77 1.32 26.03
C VAL A 32 3.07 0.44 27.07
N LEU A 33 2.15 -0.42 26.62
CA LEU A 33 1.45 -1.35 27.52
C LEU A 33 2.40 -2.38 28.14
N LEU A 34 3.24 -3.04 27.30
CA LEU A 34 4.22 -4.01 27.79
C LEU A 34 5.24 -3.38 28.74
N GLY A 35 5.67 -2.16 28.41
CA GLY A 35 6.53 -1.38 29.29
C GLY A 35 5.86 -1.09 30.64
N THR A 36 4.57 -0.74 30.65
CA THR A 36 3.79 -0.52 31.87
C THR A 36 3.63 -1.79 32.70
N ILE A 37 3.45 -2.94 32.05
CA ILE A 37 3.35 -4.24 32.74
C ILE A 37 4.66 -4.53 33.50
N LEU A 38 5.80 -4.36 32.83
CA LEU A 38 7.10 -4.60 33.46
C LEU A 38 7.44 -3.56 34.53
N GLU A 39 7.08 -2.29 34.33
CA GLU A 39 7.24 -1.22 35.34
C GLU A 39 6.49 -1.56 36.63
N ARG A 40 5.25 -2.07 36.53
CA ARG A 40 4.47 -2.51 37.69
C ARG A 40 5.07 -3.72 38.43
N GLN A 41 5.92 -4.49 37.76
CA GLN A 41 6.69 -5.57 38.37
C GLN A 41 8.01 -5.08 39.03
N GLY A 42 8.24 -3.77 39.04
CA GLY A 42 9.40 -3.15 39.69
C GLY A 42 10.64 -3.00 38.79
N LEU A 43 10.52 -3.20 37.47
CA LEU A 43 11.62 -2.94 36.55
C LEU A 43 11.67 -1.46 36.15
N GLU A 44 12.89 -0.95 35.95
CA GLU A 44 13.09 0.37 35.35
C GLU A 44 12.88 0.27 33.82
N VAL A 45 11.90 1.00 33.28
CA VAL A 45 11.49 0.89 31.88
C VAL A 45 11.65 2.23 31.15
N LYS A 46 12.19 2.16 29.94
CA LYS A 46 12.17 3.28 28.98
C LYS A 46 11.62 2.80 27.65
N VAL A 47 10.65 3.53 27.10
CA VAL A 47 10.06 3.25 25.78
C VAL A 47 10.48 4.34 24.80
N ILE A 48 11.12 3.95 23.69
CA ILE A 48 11.49 4.85 22.60
C ILE A 48 10.56 4.56 21.43
N ILE A 49 9.80 5.57 21.02
CA ILE A 49 9.03 5.57 19.78
C ILE A 49 9.76 6.51 18.83
N GLU A 50 10.50 5.96 17.85
CA GLU A 50 11.39 6.76 16.97
C GLU A 50 10.64 7.86 16.19
N GLU A 51 9.35 7.72 15.93
CA GLU A 51 8.52 8.77 15.32
C GLU A 51 8.25 9.96 16.28
N ILE A 52 8.36 9.75 17.58
CA ILE A 52 8.20 10.80 18.59
C ILE A 52 9.54 11.46 18.87
N ALA A 53 10.53 10.66 19.26
CA ALA A 53 11.87 11.12 19.57
C ALA A 53 12.86 9.99 19.35
N ALA A 54 13.66 10.08 18.29
CA ALA A 54 14.74 9.14 18.01
C ALA A 54 16.03 9.66 18.66
N PRO A 55 16.57 9.00 19.70
CA PRO A 55 17.83 9.39 20.31
C PRO A 55 19.02 8.90 19.48
N ASP A 56 20.21 9.39 19.81
CA ASP A 56 21.42 8.67 19.45
C ASP A 56 21.62 7.49 20.43
N TYR A 57 21.44 6.28 19.94
CA TYR A 57 21.52 5.05 20.74
C TYR A 57 22.93 4.80 21.32
N ARG A 58 23.98 5.42 20.77
CA ARG A 58 25.36 5.29 21.26
C ARG A 58 25.60 6.12 22.52
N SER A 59 24.86 7.22 22.66
CA SER A 59 24.96 8.15 23.77
C SER A 59 23.72 8.17 24.66
N LEU A 60 22.86 7.15 24.54
CA LEU A 60 21.65 7.06 25.35
C LEU A 60 21.99 6.93 26.84
N ASP A 61 21.54 7.89 27.64
CA ASP A 61 21.63 7.85 29.10
C ASP A 61 20.59 6.87 29.69
N PHE A 62 20.75 5.61 29.32
CA PHE A 62 19.98 4.47 29.82
C PHE A 62 20.70 3.19 29.38
N LYS A 63 21.25 2.47 30.33
CA LYS A 63 21.94 1.20 30.06
C LYS A 63 20.98 0.04 30.35
N PRO A 64 20.35 -0.54 29.33
CA PRO A 64 19.42 -1.65 29.52
C PRO A 64 20.14 -2.96 29.82
N ASP A 65 19.47 -3.85 30.53
CA ASP A 65 19.83 -5.26 30.66
C ASP A 65 19.12 -6.13 29.62
N LEU A 66 18.00 -5.64 29.08
CA LEU A 66 17.19 -6.29 28.05
C LEU A 66 16.66 -5.25 27.07
N VAL A 67 16.68 -5.58 25.77
CA VAL A 67 16.10 -4.74 24.72
C VAL A 67 14.92 -5.44 24.06
N CYS A 68 13.76 -4.78 24.04
CA CYS A 68 12.53 -5.25 23.42
C CYS A 68 12.18 -4.40 22.21
N ILE A 69 12.09 -4.98 21.01
CA ILE A 69 11.82 -4.25 19.77
C ILE A 69 10.49 -4.73 19.18
N SER A 70 9.56 -3.79 18.96
CA SER A 70 8.25 -4.11 18.37
C SER A 70 8.18 -3.58 16.95
N SER A 71 7.94 -4.48 15.95
CA SER A 71 7.92 -4.07 14.55
C SER A 71 6.70 -4.57 13.78
N ILE A 72 6.33 -3.79 12.77
CA ILE A 72 5.50 -4.20 11.66
C ILE A 72 6.39 -4.46 10.44
N THR A 73 5.83 -5.03 9.37
CA THR A 73 6.65 -5.47 8.23
C THR A 73 7.50 -4.35 7.63
N SER A 74 6.96 -3.16 7.44
CA SER A 74 7.72 -2.04 6.86
C SER A 74 8.82 -1.48 7.76
N THR A 75 8.78 -1.74 9.06
CA THR A 75 9.81 -1.29 10.01
C THR A 75 10.79 -2.39 10.39
N ALA A 76 10.62 -3.63 9.88
CA ALA A 76 11.47 -4.77 10.20
C ALA A 76 12.97 -4.54 9.90
N PRO A 77 13.36 -3.96 8.73
CA PRO A 77 14.78 -3.71 8.48
C PRO A 77 15.43 -2.81 9.55
N ARG A 78 14.71 -1.80 10.02
CA ARG A 78 15.20 -0.94 11.10
C ARG A 78 15.24 -1.67 12.44
N ALA A 79 14.26 -2.55 12.71
CA ALA A 79 14.27 -3.41 13.89
C ALA A 79 15.50 -4.33 13.90
N TYR A 80 15.82 -4.92 12.76
CA TYR A 80 16.99 -5.79 12.59
C TYR A 80 18.32 -5.04 12.82
N GLU A 81 18.46 -3.84 12.23
CA GLU A 81 19.63 -2.98 12.50
C GLU A 81 19.82 -2.71 13.99
N LEU A 82 18.73 -2.40 14.71
CA LEU A 82 18.77 -2.14 16.14
C LEU A 82 19.04 -3.41 16.95
N GLY A 83 18.45 -4.53 16.58
CA GLY A 83 18.71 -5.83 17.20
C GLY A 83 20.18 -6.20 17.10
N ASP A 84 20.76 -6.14 15.90
CA ASP A 84 22.17 -6.40 15.67
C ASP A 84 23.09 -5.43 16.42
N PHE A 85 22.69 -4.16 16.52
CA PHE A 85 23.44 -3.16 17.28
C PHE A 85 23.55 -3.53 18.75
N TYR A 86 22.46 -3.95 19.40
CA TYR A 86 22.48 -4.30 20.81
C TYR A 86 23.07 -5.69 21.07
N ARG A 87 22.82 -6.67 20.21
CA ARG A 87 23.45 -8.00 20.31
C ARG A 87 24.97 -7.94 20.21
N ARG A 88 25.53 -7.07 19.35
CA ARG A 88 26.98 -6.84 19.31
C ARG A 88 27.56 -6.24 20.60
N GLN A 89 26.74 -5.67 21.47
CA GLN A 89 27.11 -5.21 22.79
C GLN A 89 26.91 -6.26 23.89
N GLY A 90 26.50 -7.49 23.50
CA GLY A 90 26.27 -8.59 24.44
C GLY A 90 24.94 -8.49 25.19
N LEU A 91 24.02 -7.64 24.73
CA LEU A 91 22.70 -7.48 25.34
C LEU A 91 21.67 -8.43 24.69
N PRO A 92 20.85 -9.11 25.50
CA PRO A 92 19.77 -9.94 24.98
C PRO A 92 18.69 -9.06 24.30
N VAL A 93 18.21 -9.53 23.16
CA VAL A 93 17.21 -8.83 22.34
C VAL A 93 15.97 -9.71 22.17
N VAL A 94 14.81 -9.14 22.47
CA VAL A 94 13.49 -9.71 22.22
C VAL A 94 12.83 -8.94 21.10
N MET A 95 12.32 -9.61 20.07
CA MET A 95 11.49 -8.99 19.06
C MET A 95 10.06 -9.51 19.13
N GLY A 96 9.09 -8.60 18.89
CA GLY A 96 7.66 -8.89 18.85
C GLY A 96 6.91 -7.97 17.89
N GLY A 97 5.59 -8.14 17.86
CA GLY A 97 4.71 -7.42 16.95
C GLY A 97 4.35 -8.21 15.71
N ALA A 98 3.70 -7.57 14.75
CA ALA A 98 3.10 -8.27 13.61
C ALA A 98 4.13 -9.00 12.73
N HIS A 99 5.24 -8.35 12.40
CA HIS A 99 6.24 -8.96 11.50
C HIS A 99 6.97 -10.13 12.16
N PRO A 100 7.55 -10.00 13.35
CA PRO A 100 8.23 -11.11 14.03
C PRO A 100 7.33 -12.32 14.25
N SER A 101 6.03 -12.11 14.49
CA SER A 101 5.08 -13.20 14.70
C SER A 101 4.89 -14.11 13.48
N PHE A 102 5.13 -13.60 12.27
CA PHE A 102 4.94 -14.37 11.02
C PHE A 102 6.26 -14.71 10.31
N VAL A 103 7.36 -14.04 10.67
CA VAL A 103 8.67 -14.21 10.04
C VAL A 103 9.71 -14.57 11.10
N VAL A 104 9.37 -15.59 11.89
CA VAL A 104 10.10 -15.98 13.11
C VAL A 104 11.56 -16.32 12.82
N ARG A 105 11.83 -17.18 11.81
CA ARG A 105 13.20 -17.67 11.54
C ARG A 105 14.16 -16.55 11.16
N GLU A 106 13.76 -15.69 10.24
CA GLU A 106 14.55 -14.52 9.83
C GLU A 106 14.75 -13.55 11.00
N THR A 107 13.69 -13.33 11.81
CA THR A 107 13.79 -12.44 12.98
C THR A 107 14.82 -12.94 13.99
N LEU A 108 14.94 -14.26 14.17
CA LEU A 108 15.92 -14.85 15.09
C LEU A 108 17.38 -14.75 14.59
N ASP A 109 17.61 -14.37 13.34
CA ASP A 109 18.96 -14.01 12.90
C ASP A 109 19.41 -12.69 13.51
N HIS A 110 18.43 -11.84 13.96
CA HIS A 110 18.64 -10.49 14.51
C HIS A 110 18.20 -10.31 15.97
N ALA A 111 17.63 -11.35 16.58
CA ALA A 111 17.16 -11.36 17.97
C ALA A 111 17.50 -12.70 18.64
N ASP A 112 17.53 -12.71 19.98
CA ASP A 112 17.70 -13.94 20.74
C ASP A 112 16.37 -14.63 21.00
N TYR A 113 15.29 -13.83 21.08
CA TYR A 113 13.95 -14.29 21.39
C TYR A 113 12.91 -13.59 20.51
N VAL A 114 11.86 -14.32 20.11
CA VAL A 114 10.71 -13.78 19.43
C VAL A 114 9.45 -14.11 20.23
N ILE A 115 8.63 -13.09 20.52
CA ILE A 115 7.31 -13.27 21.10
C ILE A 115 6.27 -13.13 19.99
N CYS A 116 5.55 -14.22 19.71
CA CYS A 116 4.54 -14.31 18.67
C CYS A 116 3.14 -13.97 19.22
N GLY A 117 2.40 -13.09 18.54
CA GLY A 117 1.05 -12.70 18.96
C GLY A 117 1.04 -11.76 20.17
N GLU A 118 0.16 -12.05 21.17
CA GLU A 118 0.03 -11.24 22.37
C GLU A 118 1.18 -11.51 23.35
N GLY A 119 1.86 -10.46 23.78
CA GLY A 119 3.02 -10.55 24.65
C GLY A 119 2.77 -10.20 26.11
N ASP A 120 1.51 -9.91 26.48
CA ASP A 120 1.16 -9.36 27.78
C ASP A 120 1.57 -10.26 28.95
N GLU A 121 1.52 -11.56 28.77
CA GLU A 121 1.95 -12.57 29.75
C GLU A 121 3.31 -13.18 29.37
N ALA A 122 3.56 -13.44 28.08
CA ALA A 122 4.78 -14.11 27.63
C ALA A 122 6.06 -13.30 27.89
N LEU A 123 6.01 -11.97 27.82
CA LEU A 123 7.18 -11.14 28.09
C LEU A 123 7.57 -11.12 29.59
N PRO A 124 6.65 -10.91 30.54
CA PRO A 124 6.94 -11.08 31.96
C PRO A 124 7.49 -12.47 32.33
N GLU A 125 6.90 -13.53 31.78
CA GLU A 125 7.37 -14.91 31.98
C GLU A 125 8.79 -15.10 31.44
N LEU A 126 9.11 -14.55 30.27
CA LEU A 126 10.46 -14.60 29.71
C LEU A 126 11.46 -13.88 30.63
N VAL A 127 11.14 -12.66 31.10
CA VAL A 127 12.01 -11.91 32.01
C VAL A 127 12.25 -12.69 33.32
N ALA A 128 11.21 -13.29 33.89
CA ALA A 128 11.32 -14.12 35.09
C ALA A 128 12.19 -15.36 34.84
N ALA A 129 11.99 -16.05 33.72
CA ALA A 129 12.80 -17.21 33.35
C ALA A 129 14.27 -16.86 33.12
N LEU A 130 14.57 -15.74 32.44
CA LEU A 130 15.95 -15.27 32.24
C LEU A 130 16.63 -14.93 33.56
N ASN A 131 15.89 -14.39 34.53
CA ASN A 131 16.43 -14.06 35.84
C ASN A 131 16.65 -15.29 36.76
N SER A 132 15.82 -16.33 36.61
CA SER A 132 15.87 -17.53 37.48
C SER A 132 16.57 -18.73 36.85
N GLY A 133 16.90 -18.68 35.54
CA GLY A 133 17.37 -19.85 34.80
C GLY A 133 16.24 -20.86 34.50
N GLY A 134 14.98 -20.36 34.38
CA GLY A 134 13.81 -21.18 34.08
C GLY A 134 13.79 -21.78 32.67
N ASP A 135 12.93 -22.79 32.48
CA ASP A 135 12.78 -23.47 31.18
C ASP A 135 12.01 -22.62 30.17
N LEU A 136 12.70 -22.13 29.16
CA LEU A 136 12.12 -21.36 28.06
C LEU A 136 11.13 -22.17 27.21
N GLY A 137 11.23 -23.50 27.21
CA GLY A 137 10.32 -24.39 26.49
C GLY A 137 8.89 -24.39 27.04
N GLN A 138 8.68 -23.89 28.25
CA GLN A 138 7.37 -23.82 28.91
C GLN A 138 6.65 -22.49 28.70
N ILE A 139 7.28 -21.49 28.07
CA ILE A 139 6.69 -20.16 27.87
C ILE A 139 5.91 -20.13 26.56
N PRO A 140 4.57 -20.12 26.58
CA PRO A 140 3.79 -20.03 25.36
C PRO A 140 4.07 -18.74 24.59
N ASN A 141 3.86 -18.76 23.27
CA ASN A 141 4.15 -17.65 22.34
C ASN A 141 5.64 -17.35 22.13
N LEU A 142 6.56 -18.01 22.86
CA LEU A 142 7.98 -17.78 22.73
C LEU A 142 8.58 -18.64 21.62
N ALA A 143 9.46 -18.03 20.81
CA ALA A 143 10.35 -18.73 19.88
C ALA A 143 11.80 -18.30 20.10
N PHE A 144 12.74 -19.24 19.99
CA PHE A 144 14.16 -19.06 20.19
C PHE A 144 14.99 -20.14 19.48
N LEU A 145 16.29 -19.97 19.38
CA LEU A 145 17.21 -20.99 18.88
C LEU A 145 17.83 -21.78 20.05
N ALA A 146 17.65 -23.10 20.04
CA ALA A 146 18.38 -24.03 20.90
C ALA A 146 19.54 -24.62 20.10
N GLY A 147 20.72 -23.99 20.18
CA GLY A 147 21.77 -24.16 19.20
C GLY A 147 21.32 -23.64 17.84
N GLU A 148 21.36 -24.47 16.81
CA GLU A 148 20.88 -24.11 15.45
C GLU A 148 19.38 -24.47 15.23
N THR A 149 18.76 -25.18 16.18
CA THR A 149 17.40 -25.67 16.03
C THR A 149 16.38 -24.64 16.48
N LEU A 150 15.46 -24.27 15.59
CA LEU A 150 14.33 -23.43 15.93
C LEU A 150 13.39 -24.16 16.90
N ARG A 151 13.17 -23.56 18.05
CA ARG A 151 12.12 -23.93 19.01
C ARG A 151 11.06 -22.85 18.96
N GLN A 152 9.84 -23.23 18.64
CA GLN A 152 8.68 -22.36 18.65
C GLN A 152 7.59 -23.01 19.50
N ASN A 153 7.36 -22.43 20.68
CA ASN A 153 6.36 -22.92 21.60
C ASN A 153 4.95 -22.65 21.09
N PRO A 154 3.96 -23.44 21.48
CA PRO A 154 2.55 -23.22 21.11
C PRO A 154 2.07 -21.82 21.52
N TRP A 155 1.18 -21.24 20.74
CA TRP A 155 0.51 -20.01 21.15
C TRP A 155 -0.48 -20.33 22.27
N ARG A 156 -0.53 -19.44 23.26
CA ARG A 156 -1.57 -19.52 24.29
C ARG A 156 -2.92 -19.06 23.73
N PRO A 157 -4.05 -19.46 24.37
CA PRO A 157 -5.34 -18.84 24.11
C PRO A 157 -5.26 -17.32 24.31
N PHE A 158 -5.98 -16.58 23.49
CA PHE A 158 -6.01 -15.12 23.60
C PHE A 158 -6.59 -14.68 24.95
N LEU A 159 -6.00 -13.64 25.54
CA LEU A 159 -6.45 -13.07 26.81
C LEU A 159 -7.91 -12.60 26.70
N GLU A 160 -8.79 -13.21 27.48
CA GLU A 160 -10.24 -12.92 27.41
C GLU A 160 -10.60 -11.63 28.13
N ASP A 161 -10.09 -11.45 29.35
CA ASP A 161 -10.34 -10.27 30.19
C ASP A 161 -9.27 -9.20 29.96
N LEU A 162 -9.59 -8.23 29.10
CA LEU A 162 -8.68 -7.11 28.81
C LEU A 162 -8.64 -6.08 29.95
N ASP A 163 -9.62 -6.07 30.87
CA ASP A 163 -9.63 -5.17 32.02
C ASP A 163 -8.57 -5.54 33.07
N SER A 164 -8.10 -6.79 33.06
CA SER A 164 -6.98 -7.25 33.90
C SER A 164 -5.64 -6.57 33.58
N LEU A 165 -5.50 -6.00 32.38
CA LEU A 165 -4.29 -5.31 31.95
C LEU A 165 -4.19 -3.90 32.56
N PRO A 166 -2.99 -3.39 32.85
CA PRO A 166 -2.82 -2.03 33.37
C PRO A 166 -3.19 -0.96 32.33
N ILE A 167 -3.56 0.22 32.79
CA ILE A 167 -3.64 1.41 31.92
C ILE A 167 -2.24 1.76 31.44
N PRO A 168 -2.03 1.90 30.10
CA PRO A 168 -0.73 2.27 29.57
C PRO A 168 -0.20 3.59 30.16
N ASN A 169 1.00 3.55 30.72
CA ASN A 169 1.67 4.71 31.29
C ASN A 169 2.53 5.42 30.23
N TYR A 170 2.07 6.54 29.71
CA TYR A 170 2.83 7.29 28.71
C TYR A 170 4.06 8.02 29.27
N GLU A 171 4.23 8.11 30.61
CA GLU A 171 5.41 8.72 31.21
C GLU A 171 6.70 7.91 30.96
N VAL A 172 6.58 6.61 30.68
CA VAL A 172 7.73 5.77 30.29
C VAL A 172 8.26 6.09 28.87
N VAL A 173 7.48 6.87 28.08
CA VAL A 173 7.85 7.18 26.68
C VAL A 173 8.85 8.33 26.64
N HIS A 174 10.02 8.06 26.09
CA HIS A 174 11.09 9.04 25.92
C HIS A 174 10.64 10.26 25.11
N GLY A 175 10.85 11.46 25.67
CA GLY A 175 10.52 12.71 25.02
C GLY A 175 9.02 13.05 24.98
N TRP A 176 8.14 12.24 25.61
CA TRP A 176 6.70 12.45 25.61
C TRP A 176 6.30 13.83 26.15
N ASN A 177 6.80 14.18 27.34
CA ASN A 177 6.47 15.44 27.99
C ASN A 177 7.19 16.67 27.40
N ALA A 178 8.35 16.46 26.77
CA ALA A 178 9.12 17.52 26.13
C ALA A 178 8.61 17.91 24.73
N ARG A 179 7.68 17.13 24.16
CA ARG A 179 7.21 17.35 22.80
C ARG A 179 6.42 18.65 22.65
N ARG A 180 6.91 19.55 21.79
CA ARG A 180 6.18 20.74 21.37
C ARG A 180 5.18 20.38 20.27
N GLY A 181 3.94 20.90 20.34
CA GLY A 181 2.89 20.70 19.35
C GLY A 181 1.77 19.76 19.79
N ARG A 182 0.93 19.30 18.84
CA ARG A 182 -0.21 18.42 19.14
C ARG A 182 0.27 17.04 19.59
N ARG A 183 -0.17 16.64 20.79
CA ARG A 183 0.05 15.27 21.31
C ARG A 183 -1.15 14.40 20.99
N PHE A 184 -0.86 13.22 20.43
CA PHE A 184 -1.84 12.19 20.15
C PHE A 184 -1.63 11.04 21.14
N VAL A 185 -2.71 10.59 21.75
CA VAL A 185 -2.72 9.40 22.59
C VAL A 185 -3.47 8.31 21.86
N SER A 186 -2.91 7.11 21.80
CA SER A 186 -3.59 5.92 21.31
C SER A 186 -4.29 5.24 22.48
N ILE A 187 -5.55 4.84 22.30
CA ILE A 187 -6.29 4.02 23.24
C ILE A 187 -6.81 2.81 22.49
N ALA A 188 -6.43 1.61 22.92
CA ALA A 188 -6.97 0.36 22.41
C ALA A 188 -8.11 -0.09 23.32
N THR A 189 -9.34 -0.05 22.82
CA THR A 189 -10.51 -0.45 23.61
C THR A 189 -10.94 -1.87 23.33
N SER A 190 -10.36 -2.50 22.30
CA SER A 190 -10.68 -3.87 21.91
C SER A 190 -9.52 -4.55 21.19
N ARG A 191 -9.59 -5.86 21.07
CA ARG A 191 -8.69 -6.71 20.26
C ARG A 191 -9.50 -7.74 19.49
N GLY A 192 -9.01 -8.06 18.28
CA GLY A 192 -9.65 -9.00 17.37
C GLY A 192 -10.73 -8.36 16.49
N CYS A 193 -11.10 -9.05 15.43
CA CYS A 193 -12.09 -8.56 14.47
C CYS A 193 -12.93 -9.72 13.96
N PRO A 194 -14.30 -9.64 14.00
CA PRO A 194 -15.16 -10.74 13.58
C PRO A 194 -15.13 -10.99 12.07
N PHE A 195 -14.61 -10.06 11.29
CA PHE A 195 -14.54 -10.14 9.84
C PHE A 195 -13.29 -10.89 9.36
N ASN A 196 -13.39 -11.54 8.19
CA ASN A 196 -12.32 -12.36 7.61
C ASN A 196 -11.84 -11.79 6.28
N CYS A 197 -11.31 -10.56 6.30
CA CYS A 197 -10.74 -9.94 5.10
C CYS A 197 -9.43 -10.63 4.72
N ARG A 198 -9.28 -11.05 3.44
CA ARG A 198 -8.16 -11.91 3.00
C ARG A 198 -6.78 -11.27 3.07
N PHE A 199 -6.71 -9.95 3.01
CA PHE A 199 -5.46 -9.18 3.07
C PHE A 199 -5.05 -8.75 4.49
N CYS A 200 -5.92 -8.98 5.49
CA CYS A 200 -5.75 -8.44 6.83
C CYS A 200 -5.07 -9.45 7.76
N ALA A 201 -4.03 -9.02 8.47
CA ALA A 201 -3.29 -9.83 9.43
C ALA A 201 -3.94 -9.89 10.84
N VAL A 202 -4.90 -9.03 11.13
CA VAL A 202 -5.52 -8.86 12.47
C VAL A 202 -6.03 -10.17 13.06
N ILE A 203 -6.80 -10.93 12.26
CA ILE A 203 -7.38 -12.19 12.75
C ILE A 203 -6.35 -13.27 13.06
N LYS A 204 -5.18 -13.19 12.44
CA LYS A 204 -4.07 -14.12 12.72
C LYS A 204 -3.31 -13.73 13.98
N LEU A 205 -3.29 -12.43 14.33
CA LEU A 205 -2.60 -11.91 15.52
C LEU A 205 -3.48 -11.91 16.77
N PHE A 206 -4.76 -11.53 16.62
CA PHE A 206 -5.66 -11.24 17.73
C PHE A 206 -6.95 -12.07 17.72
N GLY A 207 -7.12 -12.97 16.74
CA GLY A 207 -8.28 -13.83 16.62
C GLY A 207 -9.52 -13.15 16.03
N ARG A 208 -10.57 -13.96 15.83
CA ARG A 208 -11.87 -13.51 15.30
C ARG A 208 -12.85 -13.10 16.38
N LYS A 209 -12.64 -13.53 17.63
CA LYS A 209 -13.46 -13.12 18.76
C LYS A 209 -13.17 -11.66 19.07
N TYR A 210 -14.21 -10.83 19.10
CA TYR A 210 -14.08 -9.43 19.50
C TYR A 210 -14.07 -9.39 21.04
N ARG A 211 -12.90 -9.06 21.60
CA ARG A 211 -12.65 -8.90 23.02
C ARG A 211 -12.49 -7.41 23.32
N TYR A 212 -13.04 -6.92 24.40
CA TYR A 212 -13.03 -5.48 24.67
C TYR A 212 -12.91 -5.16 26.17
N ASN A 213 -12.35 -4.00 26.46
CA ASN A 213 -12.37 -3.42 27.79
C ASN A 213 -13.79 -2.96 28.15
N SER A 214 -14.14 -3.01 29.42
CA SER A 214 -15.37 -2.39 29.91
C SER A 214 -15.39 -0.88 29.64
N VAL A 215 -16.58 -0.31 29.59
CA VAL A 215 -16.74 1.14 29.42
C VAL A 215 -16.07 1.89 30.57
N ASP A 216 -16.15 1.37 31.80
CA ASP A 216 -15.54 2.00 32.98
C ASP A 216 -14.00 2.04 32.86
N ARG A 217 -13.40 0.95 32.39
CA ARG A 217 -11.96 0.87 32.12
C ARG A 217 -11.51 1.87 31.06
N VAL A 218 -12.25 1.98 29.96
CA VAL A 218 -11.97 2.95 28.90
C VAL A 218 -12.10 4.39 29.40
N MET A 219 -13.14 4.68 30.21
CA MET A 219 -13.33 5.99 30.81
C MET A 219 -12.19 6.37 31.76
N GLU A 220 -11.68 5.41 32.51
CA GLU A 220 -10.53 5.64 33.37
C GLU A 220 -9.28 6.00 32.55
N GLU A 221 -9.01 5.28 31.46
CA GLU A 221 -7.89 5.59 30.56
C GLU A 221 -8.05 6.96 29.87
N ILE A 222 -9.26 7.34 29.47
CA ILE A 222 -9.56 8.68 28.95
C ILE A 222 -9.22 9.75 29.99
N ARG A 223 -9.56 9.55 31.28
CA ARG A 223 -9.25 10.52 32.35
C ARG A 223 -7.75 10.62 32.58
N GLN A 224 -7.03 9.50 32.61
CA GLN A 224 -5.60 9.46 32.91
C GLN A 224 -4.74 10.00 31.75
N ASN A 225 -5.02 9.55 30.53
CA ASN A 225 -4.21 9.82 29.35
C ASN A 225 -4.83 10.86 28.42
N GLY A 226 -6.16 10.83 28.24
CA GLY A 226 -6.87 11.71 27.32
C GLY A 226 -6.82 13.18 27.73
N ALA A 227 -6.86 13.49 29.02
CA ALA A 227 -6.73 14.85 29.54
C ALA A 227 -5.38 15.51 29.20
N LYS A 228 -4.34 14.72 28.99
CA LYS A 228 -2.99 15.17 28.62
C LYS A 228 -2.80 15.29 27.10
N ALA A 229 -3.76 14.86 26.30
CA ALA A 229 -3.71 14.81 24.85
C ALA A 229 -4.48 15.96 24.20
N HIS A 230 -4.09 16.32 22.97
CA HIS A 230 -4.87 17.20 22.11
C HIS A 230 -5.86 16.42 21.24
N HIS A 231 -5.62 15.11 21.07
CA HIS A 231 -6.43 14.21 20.26
C HIS A 231 -6.24 12.77 20.71
N ILE A 232 -7.33 12.04 20.83
CA ILE A 232 -7.31 10.60 21.11
C ILE A 232 -7.54 9.85 19.80
N PHE A 233 -6.69 8.88 19.52
CA PHE A 233 -6.89 7.92 18.46
C PHE A 233 -7.29 6.56 19.07
N PHE A 234 -8.56 6.19 18.91
CA PHE A 234 -8.99 4.81 19.24
C PHE A 234 -8.44 3.88 18.16
N CYS A 235 -7.41 3.11 18.52
CA CYS A 235 -6.63 2.31 17.58
C CYS A 235 -7.16 0.88 17.39
N ASP A 236 -8.42 0.67 17.72
CA ASP A 236 -9.13 -0.58 17.48
C ASP A 236 -9.20 -0.89 15.97
N ASP A 237 -9.11 -2.18 15.61
CA ASP A 237 -9.24 -2.61 14.22
C ASP A 237 -10.65 -2.39 13.64
N ASN A 238 -11.66 -2.36 14.50
CA ASN A 238 -13.03 -1.96 14.18
C ASN A 238 -13.72 -1.45 15.45
N PHE A 239 -13.59 -0.17 15.71
CA PHE A 239 -14.10 0.47 16.93
C PHE A 239 -15.60 0.26 17.16
N THR A 240 -16.39 0.20 16.08
CA THR A 240 -17.86 0.10 16.11
C THR A 240 -18.37 -1.35 15.95
N ALA A 241 -17.54 -2.36 16.23
CA ALA A 241 -17.97 -3.75 16.12
C ALA A 241 -19.11 -4.10 17.11
N ASP A 242 -19.08 -3.51 18.31
CA ASP A 242 -20.17 -3.53 19.28
C ASP A 242 -20.76 -2.12 19.42
N ARG A 243 -21.88 -1.86 18.74
CA ARG A 243 -22.51 -0.53 18.66
C ARG A 243 -23.08 -0.09 20.01
N GLU A 244 -23.70 -0.99 20.75
CA GLU A 244 -24.31 -0.66 22.03
C GLU A 244 -23.25 -0.26 23.07
N ARG A 245 -22.09 -0.93 23.04
CA ARG A 245 -20.95 -0.54 23.86
C ARG A 245 -20.46 0.87 23.51
N ILE A 246 -20.37 1.22 22.21
CA ILE A 246 -19.93 2.56 21.78
C ILE A 246 -20.97 3.64 22.16
N LYS A 247 -22.27 3.35 22.05
CA LYS A 247 -23.30 4.27 22.54
C LYS A 247 -23.13 4.54 24.03
N LYS A 248 -22.96 3.49 24.85
CA LYS A 248 -22.71 3.63 26.30
C LYS A 248 -21.46 4.45 26.59
N LEU A 249 -20.35 4.21 25.87
CA LEU A 249 -19.12 4.98 26.03
C LEU A 249 -19.34 6.46 25.72
N CYS A 250 -19.97 6.78 24.60
CA CYS A 250 -20.28 8.17 24.22
C CYS A 250 -21.22 8.84 25.25
N GLN A 251 -22.23 8.13 25.74
CA GLN A 251 -23.13 8.64 26.79
C GLN A 251 -22.36 8.95 28.08
N ARG A 252 -21.43 8.09 28.51
CA ARG A 252 -20.57 8.34 29.69
C ARG A 252 -19.67 9.56 29.50
N ILE A 253 -19.03 9.73 28.33
CA ILE A 253 -18.22 10.91 28.00
C ILE A 253 -19.06 12.18 28.14
N LEU A 254 -20.31 12.16 27.65
CA LEU A 254 -21.24 13.29 27.73
C LEU A 254 -21.72 13.57 29.16
N GLN A 255 -22.08 12.53 29.91
CA GLN A 255 -22.54 12.63 31.32
C GLN A 255 -21.45 13.23 32.21
N GLU A 256 -20.21 12.79 32.03
CA GLU A 256 -19.05 13.29 32.77
C GLU A 256 -18.52 14.63 32.23
N LYS A 257 -19.13 15.17 31.15
CA LYS A 257 -18.77 16.46 30.51
C LYS A 257 -17.29 16.52 30.08
N ILE A 258 -16.70 15.38 29.72
CA ILE A 258 -15.32 15.32 29.27
C ILE A 258 -15.23 15.90 27.86
N LYS A 259 -14.38 16.92 27.69
CA LYS A 259 -14.14 17.57 26.41
C LYS A 259 -12.90 16.98 25.75
N ILE A 260 -13.10 16.14 24.78
CA ILE A 260 -12.04 15.49 23.99
C ILE A 260 -12.35 15.59 22.50
N GLU A 261 -11.29 15.64 21.70
CA GLU A 261 -11.37 15.42 20.24
C GLU A 261 -10.78 14.03 19.95
N TRP A 262 -11.51 13.22 19.21
CA TRP A 262 -11.06 11.86 18.92
C TRP A 262 -11.38 11.36 17.52
N SER A 263 -10.67 10.34 17.09
CA SER A 263 -10.92 9.61 15.85
C SER A 263 -10.77 8.10 16.07
N ALA A 264 -11.39 7.32 15.19
CA ALA A 264 -11.36 5.87 15.26
C ALA A 264 -11.44 5.22 13.88
N GLN A 265 -10.97 3.97 13.78
CA GLN A 265 -11.17 3.14 12.61
C GLN A 265 -12.53 2.44 12.68
N VAL A 266 -13.32 2.56 11.64
CA VAL A 266 -14.66 1.98 11.55
C VAL A 266 -14.88 1.31 10.18
N ARG A 267 -15.95 0.53 10.10
CA ARG A 267 -16.41 -0.05 8.83
C ARG A 267 -17.62 0.74 8.30
N VAL A 268 -17.93 0.52 7.02
CA VAL A 268 -19.06 1.16 6.33
C VAL A 268 -20.39 0.94 7.06
N GLU A 269 -20.57 -0.23 7.66
CA GLU A 269 -21.80 -0.58 8.38
C GLU A 269 -22.06 0.29 9.64
N ALA A 270 -21.06 0.99 10.17
CA ALA A 270 -21.22 1.90 11.30
C ALA A 270 -22.23 3.02 10.99
N ALA A 271 -22.26 3.51 9.75
CA ALA A 271 -23.15 4.58 9.31
C ALA A 271 -24.64 4.19 9.16
N LYS A 272 -25.00 2.95 9.49
CA LYS A 272 -26.40 2.49 9.53
C LYS A 272 -27.08 2.74 10.88
N ASP A 273 -26.32 3.18 11.89
CA ASP A 273 -26.84 3.46 13.24
C ASP A 273 -26.79 4.97 13.50
N GLU A 274 -27.90 5.62 13.24
CA GLU A 274 -28.02 7.10 13.34
C GLU A 274 -27.83 7.58 14.78
N GLU A 275 -28.41 6.87 15.76
CA GLU A 275 -28.27 7.20 17.18
C GLU A 275 -26.78 7.16 17.60
N MET A 276 -26.07 6.12 17.19
CA MET A 276 -24.63 6.01 17.47
C MET A 276 -23.86 7.18 16.86
N MET A 277 -24.13 7.57 15.61
CA MET A 277 -23.46 8.69 14.96
C MET A 277 -23.72 10.02 15.68
N ILE A 278 -24.97 10.28 16.11
CA ILE A 278 -25.33 11.46 16.90
C ILE A 278 -24.53 11.49 18.22
N LEU A 279 -24.49 10.37 18.92
CA LEU A 279 -23.75 10.24 20.17
C LEU A 279 -22.24 10.42 19.96
N MET A 280 -21.66 9.81 18.92
CA MET A 280 -20.26 9.98 18.56
C MET A 280 -19.91 11.44 18.28
N ALA A 281 -20.69 12.12 17.45
CA ALA A 281 -20.48 13.53 17.13
C ALA A 281 -20.51 14.41 18.38
N ARG A 282 -21.52 14.25 19.23
CA ARG A 282 -21.66 14.99 20.50
C ARG A 282 -20.53 14.69 21.49
N ALA A 283 -20.02 13.46 21.51
CA ALA A 283 -18.91 13.03 22.35
C ALA A 283 -17.53 13.43 21.81
N GLY A 284 -17.48 14.20 20.72
CA GLY A 284 -16.25 14.78 20.18
C GLY A 284 -15.56 13.95 19.09
N CYS A 285 -16.28 13.05 18.40
CA CYS A 285 -15.76 12.38 17.24
C CYS A 285 -15.50 13.38 16.12
N TYR A 286 -14.22 13.59 15.83
CA TYR A 286 -13.78 14.54 14.81
C TYR A 286 -13.72 13.92 13.42
N CYS A 287 -13.24 12.66 13.34
CA CYS A 287 -13.01 11.97 12.07
C CYS A 287 -13.09 10.45 12.26
N VAL A 288 -13.68 9.78 11.30
CA VAL A 288 -13.61 8.31 11.19
C VAL A 288 -12.74 7.88 10.01
N PHE A 289 -11.92 6.85 10.23
CA PHE A 289 -11.11 6.19 9.22
C PHE A 289 -11.89 4.98 8.71
N VAL A 290 -12.33 5.04 7.45
CA VAL A 290 -13.23 4.04 6.88
C VAL A 290 -12.51 3.21 5.82
N GLY A 291 -12.46 1.89 6.02
CA GLY A 291 -11.99 0.95 5.00
C GLY A 291 -13.00 0.82 3.86
N LEU A 292 -12.86 1.66 2.84
CA LEU A 292 -13.70 1.64 1.63
C LEU A 292 -13.23 0.60 0.62
N GLU A 293 -11.95 0.33 0.60
CA GLU A 293 -11.15 -0.63 -0.16
C GLU A 293 -11.26 -0.45 -1.68
N SER A 294 -12.43 -0.60 -2.27
CA SER A 294 -12.62 -0.51 -3.72
C SER A 294 -14.02 -0.06 -4.10
N ILE A 295 -14.17 0.52 -5.29
CA ILE A 295 -15.47 0.74 -5.96
C ILE A 295 -15.79 -0.38 -6.96
N ASN A 296 -14.91 -1.37 -7.10
CA ASN A 296 -15.13 -2.53 -7.96
C ASN A 296 -15.81 -3.64 -7.13
N PRO A 297 -17.08 -4.04 -7.45
CA PRO A 297 -17.77 -5.09 -6.71
C PRO A 297 -17.03 -6.44 -6.71
N ALA A 298 -16.35 -6.77 -7.83
CA ALA A 298 -15.56 -8.00 -7.91
C ALA A 298 -14.37 -7.99 -6.93
N THR A 299 -13.68 -6.85 -6.81
CA THR A 299 -12.60 -6.65 -5.83
C THR A 299 -13.12 -6.76 -4.40
N LEU A 300 -14.27 -6.12 -4.08
CA LEU A 300 -14.88 -6.22 -2.74
C LEU A 300 -15.23 -7.66 -2.38
N LYS A 301 -15.77 -8.42 -3.32
CA LYS A 301 -16.06 -9.86 -3.16
C LYS A 301 -14.77 -10.66 -2.95
N LEU A 302 -13.74 -10.42 -3.75
CA LEU A 302 -12.44 -11.09 -3.65
C LEU A 302 -11.78 -10.85 -2.28
N TYR A 303 -11.90 -9.63 -1.75
CA TYR A 303 -11.38 -9.28 -0.43
C TYR A 303 -12.21 -9.80 0.74
N ASN A 304 -13.34 -10.46 0.46
CA ASN A 304 -14.31 -10.87 1.46
C ASN A 304 -14.83 -9.68 2.29
N LYS A 305 -15.04 -8.54 1.61
CA LYS A 305 -15.65 -7.33 2.19
C LYS A 305 -17.14 -7.34 1.91
N SER A 306 -17.94 -7.50 2.96
CA SER A 306 -19.42 -7.50 2.87
C SER A 306 -19.96 -6.07 2.76
N GLN A 307 -19.59 -5.34 1.71
CA GLN A 307 -20.04 -3.96 1.46
C GLN A 307 -20.30 -3.72 -0.03
N THR A 308 -21.14 -2.73 -0.33
CA THR A 308 -21.49 -2.33 -1.69
C THR A 308 -21.04 -0.90 -1.96
N VAL A 309 -20.97 -0.52 -3.23
CA VAL A 309 -20.61 0.85 -3.64
C VAL A 309 -21.64 1.87 -3.14
N GLU A 310 -22.93 1.52 -3.18
CA GLU A 310 -24.02 2.32 -2.63
C GLU A 310 -23.86 2.49 -1.12
N GLY A 311 -23.59 1.40 -0.39
CA GLY A 311 -23.33 1.45 1.05
C GLY A 311 -22.12 2.33 1.41
N ILE A 312 -21.10 2.38 0.55
CA ILE A 312 -19.97 3.31 0.70
C ILE A 312 -20.42 4.76 0.57
N LYS A 313 -21.27 5.08 -0.43
CA LYS A 313 -21.82 6.43 -0.61
C LYS A 313 -22.65 6.85 0.60
N ASP A 314 -23.57 5.98 1.01
CA ASP A 314 -24.46 6.24 2.15
C ASP A 314 -23.64 6.48 3.44
N CYS A 315 -22.57 5.69 3.63
CA CYS A 315 -21.67 5.84 4.77
C CYS A 315 -21.06 7.24 4.84
N VAL A 316 -20.50 7.72 3.74
CA VAL A 316 -19.88 9.06 3.69
C VAL A 316 -20.91 10.16 3.91
N VAL A 317 -22.04 10.07 3.23
CA VAL A 317 -23.13 11.07 3.33
C VAL A 317 -23.68 11.12 4.78
N ASN A 318 -23.89 9.97 5.40
CA ASN A 318 -24.42 9.90 6.75
C ASN A 318 -23.46 10.47 7.79
N PHE A 319 -22.17 10.14 7.74
CA PHE A 319 -21.20 10.76 8.66
C PHE A 319 -21.11 12.28 8.46
N HIS A 320 -21.07 12.75 7.21
CA HIS A 320 -21.05 14.19 6.92
C HIS A 320 -22.30 14.91 7.43
N ARG A 321 -23.49 14.29 7.32
CA ARG A 321 -24.76 14.84 7.84
C ARG A 321 -24.71 15.09 9.34
N HIS A 322 -23.95 14.28 10.08
CA HIS A 322 -23.74 14.43 11.52
C HIS A 322 -22.47 15.22 11.88
N GLY A 323 -21.82 15.88 10.91
CA GLY A 323 -20.62 16.69 11.14
C GLY A 323 -19.34 15.89 11.43
N ILE A 324 -19.36 14.59 11.21
CA ILE A 324 -18.18 13.72 11.37
C ILE A 324 -17.44 13.63 10.03
N ARG A 325 -16.16 13.91 10.02
CA ARG A 325 -15.30 13.81 8.83
C ARG A 325 -14.97 12.37 8.49
N VAL A 326 -14.74 12.12 7.21
CA VAL A 326 -14.39 10.78 6.71
C VAL A 326 -13.02 10.78 6.06
N HIS A 327 -12.11 9.96 6.62
CA HIS A 327 -10.86 9.57 5.97
C HIS A 327 -11.08 8.25 5.25
N GLY A 328 -11.15 8.28 3.91
CA GLY A 328 -11.36 7.09 3.09
C GLY A 328 -10.07 6.31 2.84
N MET A 329 -10.08 5.00 3.04
CA MET A 329 -8.95 4.12 2.74
C MET A 329 -9.33 3.20 1.58
N PHE A 330 -8.59 3.29 0.46
CA PHE A 330 -8.72 2.44 -0.72
C PHE A 330 -7.45 1.62 -0.93
N VAL A 331 -7.60 0.41 -1.46
CA VAL A 331 -6.50 -0.50 -1.75
C VAL A 331 -6.57 -0.92 -3.21
N PHE A 332 -5.52 -0.64 -3.98
CA PHE A 332 -5.38 -0.99 -5.39
C PHE A 332 -4.42 -2.16 -5.58
N GLY A 333 -4.61 -2.93 -6.63
CA GLY A 333 -3.77 -4.05 -7.01
C GLY A 333 -4.40 -5.41 -6.74
N SER A 334 -5.72 -5.47 -6.55
CA SER A 334 -6.43 -6.75 -6.55
C SER A 334 -6.34 -7.45 -7.91
N GLU A 335 -6.68 -8.74 -7.95
CA GLU A 335 -6.73 -9.53 -9.19
C GLU A 335 -7.72 -8.97 -10.24
N GLU A 336 -8.72 -8.20 -9.77
CA GLU A 336 -9.79 -7.62 -10.59
C GLU A 336 -9.55 -6.15 -10.92
N ASP A 337 -8.45 -5.56 -10.44
CA ASP A 337 -8.17 -4.15 -10.69
C ASP A 337 -7.43 -3.96 -12.02
N HIS A 338 -7.88 -2.96 -12.75
CA HIS A 338 -7.22 -2.41 -13.93
C HIS A 338 -7.12 -0.88 -13.80
N TYR A 339 -6.35 -0.23 -14.66
CA TYR A 339 -6.06 1.20 -14.50
C TYR A 339 -7.32 2.08 -14.47
N GLN A 340 -8.40 1.69 -15.16
CA GLN A 340 -9.64 2.48 -15.17
C GLN A 340 -10.33 2.46 -13.81
N VAL A 341 -10.30 1.33 -13.07
CA VAL A 341 -10.81 1.26 -11.69
C VAL A 341 -10.14 2.31 -10.81
N ILE A 342 -8.81 2.46 -10.94
CA ILE A 342 -8.06 3.48 -10.19
C ILE A 342 -8.55 4.89 -10.53
N ARG A 343 -8.76 5.19 -11.81
CA ARG A 343 -9.24 6.50 -12.27
C ARG A 343 -10.67 6.80 -11.83
N ASP A 344 -11.54 5.81 -11.92
CA ASP A 344 -12.95 5.91 -11.50
C ASP A 344 -13.03 6.09 -9.97
N THR A 345 -12.17 5.43 -9.21
CA THR A 345 -12.07 5.63 -7.76
C THR A 345 -11.68 7.08 -7.42
N VAL A 346 -10.78 7.70 -8.18
CA VAL A 346 -10.44 9.12 -7.98
C VAL A 346 -11.64 10.02 -8.25
N LYS A 347 -12.39 9.76 -9.33
CA LYS A 347 -13.61 10.52 -9.64
C LYS A 347 -14.63 10.34 -8.52
N PHE A 348 -14.93 9.12 -8.15
CA PHE A 348 -15.84 8.76 -7.07
C PHE A 348 -15.48 9.46 -5.75
N SER A 349 -14.22 9.42 -5.34
CA SER A 349 -13.75 10.06 -4.11
C SER A 349 -13.92 11.58 -4.11
N ARG A 350 -13.81 12.20 -5.28
CA ARG A 350 -13.99 13.65 -5.45
C ARG A 350 -15.47 14.03 -5.50
N ASP A 351 -16.29 13.20 -6.14
CA ASP A 351 -17.74 13.43 -6.25
C ASP A 351 -18.45 13.27 -4.89
N LEU A 352 -17.93 12.37 -4.03
CA LEU A 352 -18.37 12.21 -2.64
C LEU A 352 -17.80 13.23 -1.66
N ASP A 353 -16.92 14.11 -2.12
CA ASP A 353 -16.31 15.15 -1.31
C ASP A 353 -15.57 14.63 -0.07
N LEU A 354 -14.91 13.47 -0.19
CA LEU A 354 -14.13 12.89 0.90
C LEU A 354 -13.16 13.92 1.50
N ASP A 355 -13.14 14.04 2.82
CA ASP A 355 -12.32 15.02 3.55
C ASP A 355 -10.84 14.78 3.31
N SER A 356 -10.43 13.54 3.50
CA SER A 356 -9.08 13.06 3.21
C SER A 356 -9.13 11.59 2.81
N LEU A 357 -8.06 11.09 2.22
CA LEU A 357 -7.98 9.69 1.85
C LEU A 357 -6.56 9.17 1.72
N GLN A 358 -6.47 7.85 1.69
CA GLN A 358 -5.31 7.08 1.28
C GLN A 358 -5.67 6.19 0.09
N TYR A 359 -4.86 6.24 -0.97
CA TYR A 359 -4.81 5.19 -1.99
C TYR A 359 -3.59 4.34 -1.68
N LEU A 360 -3.84 3.15 -1.16
CA LEU A 360 -2.81 2.18 -0.81
C LEU A 360 -2.63 1.18 -1.95
N ILE A 361 -1.43 0.65 -2.08
CA ILE A 361 -1.14 -0.51 -2.91
C ILE A 361 -1.29 -1.74 -2.03
N LEU A 362 -1.99 -2.76 -2.54
CA LEU A 362 -2.12 -4.03 -1.85
C LEU A 362 -0.73 -4.54 -1.46
N THR A 363 -0.53 -4.69 -0.17
CA THR A 363 0.72 -5.18 0.37
C THR A 363 0.50 -6.59 0.90
N PRO A 364 1.15 -7.60 0.34
CA PRO A 364 1.05 -8.97 0.82
C PRO A 364 1.80 -9.10 2.15
N ILE A 365 1.09 -8.91 3.26
CA ILE A 365 1.67 -9.01 4.60
C ILE A 365 1.87 -10.49 4.96
N PRO A 366 3.06 -10.90 5.43
CA PRO A 366 3.30 -12.26 5.89
C PRO A 366 2.22 -12.76 6.86
N GLY A 367 1.85 -14.03 6.77
CA GLY A 367 0.78 -14.64 7.54
C GLY A 367 -0.63 -14.47 6.97
N THR A 368 -0.84 -13.60 5.97
CA THR A 368 -2.15 -13.43 5.32
C THR A 368 -2.36 -14.42 4.16
N PRO A 369 -3.63 -14.78 3.85
CA PRO A 369 -3.93 -15.59 2.66
C PRO A 369 -3.40 -14.99 1.36
N VAL A 370 -3.45 -13.66 1.20
CA VAL A 370 -2.93 -12.98 0.01
C VAL A 370 -1.41 -13.16 -0.12
N TYR A 371 -0.66 -13.08 0.98
CA TYR A 371 0.78 -13.35 0.96
C TYR A 371 1.07 -14.79 0.50
N GLN A 372 0.41 -15.77 1.14
CA GLN A 372 0.61 -17.18 0.85
C GLN A 372 0.32 -17.53 -0.62
N GLU A 373 -0.74 -16.97 -1.18
CA GLU A 373 -1.12 -17.19 -2.58
C GLU A 373 -0.12 -16.57 -3.56
N LEU A 374 0.28 -15.32 -3.33
CA LEU A 374 1.22 -14.64 -4.21
C LEU A 374 2.62 -15.24 -4.13
N GLU A 375 3.03 -15.70 -2.95
CA GLU A 375 4.29 -16.40 -2.73
C GLU A 375 4.30 -17.76 -3.46
N ALA A 376 3.25 -18.57 -3.27
CA ALA A 376 3.11 -19.87 -3.94
C ALA A 376 3.08 -19.74 -5.49
N GLN A 377 2.62 -18.61 -6.00
CA GLN A 377 2.61 -18.29 -7.42
C GLN A 377 3.90 -17.61 -7.92
N ASN A 378 4.91 -17.43 -7.08
CA ASN A 378 6.16 -16.71 -7.37
C ASN A 378 5.91 -15.28 -7.93
N ARG A 379 4.88 -14.61 -7.43
CA ARG A 379 4.49 -13.27 -7.86
C ARG A 379 5.02 -12.15 -6.97
N ILE A 380 5.57 -12.46 -5.81
CA ILE A 380 6.31 -11.52 -4.97
C ILE A 380 7.72 -11.39 -5.56
N PHE A 381 8.11 -10.21 -5.97
CA PHE A 381 9.40 -9.97 -6.61
C PHE A 381 10.34 -9.10 -5.78
N CYS A 382 9.84 -8.51 -4.71
CA CYS A 382 10.60 -7.64 -3.83
C CYS A 382 10.42 -8.15 -2.39
N HIS A 383 11.53 -8.57 -1.77
CA HIS A 383 11.58 -9.04 -0.39
C HIS A 383 12.25 -8.02 0.56
N ASP A 384 12.49 -6.78 0.08
CA ASP A 384 12.85 -5.67 0.95
C ASP A 384 11.63 -5.23 1.73
N TRP A 385 11.57 -5.62 2.99
CA TRP A 385 10.45 -5.32 3.88
C TRP A 385 10.17 -3.83 4.03
N SER A 386 11.16 -2.96 3.80
CA SER A 386 10.94 -1.51 3.84
C SER A 386 9.93 -1.00 2.81
N HIS A 387 9.64 -1.79 1.78
CA HIS A 387 8.66 -1.48 0.75
C HIS A 387 7.25 -2.03 1.04
N TYR A 388 7.06 -2.74 2.17
CA TYR A 388 5.76 -3.30 2.58
C TYR A 388 4.95 -2.29 3.39
N ASP A 389 4.85 -1.07 2.88
CA ASP A 389 4.29 0.10 3.57
C ASP A 389 2.94 0.58 3.00
N GLY A 390 2.34 -0.16 2.08
CA GLY A 390 1.11 0.23 1.39
C GLY A 390 1.32 1.23 0.24
N HIS A 391 2.56 1.66 -0.02
CA HIS A 391 2.87 2.67 -1.02
C HIS A 391 3.75 2.17 -2.17
N HIS A 392 4.30 0.98 -2.03
CA HIS A 392 5.19 0.37 -3.02
C HIS A 392 4.61 -0.93 -3.57
N ALA A 393 4.68 -1.09 -4.89
CA ALA A 393 4.31 -2.34 -5.54
C ALA A 393 5.44 -3.36 -5.36
N VAL A 394 5.20 -4.43 -4.61
CA VAL A 394 6.18 -5.47 -4.27
C VAL A 394 5.86 -6.82 -4.94
N PHE A 395 4.75 -6.90 -5.64
CA PHE A 395 4.28 -8.11 -6.31
C PHE A 395 3.81 -7.83 -7.74
N GLN A 396 3.64 -8.87 -8.55
CA GLN A 396 3.09 -8.81 -9.90
C GLN A 396 1.56 -8.93 -9.84
N PRO A 397 0.78 -7.85 -10.08
CA PRO A 397 -0.67 -7.94 -10.24
C PRO A 397 -1.05 -8.76 -11.46
N ARG A 398 -2.31 -9.21 -11.54
CA ARG A 398 -2.78 -10.00 -12.68
C ARG A 398 -3.03 -9.16 -13.93
N ARG A 399 -3.69 -8.00 -13.78
CA ARG A 399 -4.16 -7.15 -14.89
C ARG A 399 -3.35 -5.86 -15.07
N LEU A 400 -2.37 -5.62 -14.22
CA LEU A 400 -1.50 -4.46 -14.22
C LEU A 400 -0.03 -4.92 -14.16
N THR A 401 0.87 -4.15 -14.73
CA THR A 401 2.29 -4.29 -14.38
C THR A 401 2.55 -3.65 -13.00
N PRO A 402 3.60 -4.05 -12.28
CA PRO A 402 3.97 -3.39 -11.03
C PRO A 402 4.23 -1.88 -11.23
N TYR A 403 4.84 -1.50 -12.35
CA TYR A 403 5.07 -0.11 -12.71
C TYR A 403 3.75 0.66 -12.92
N GLU A 404 2.80 0.06 -13.62
CA GLU A 404 1.48 0.65 -13.89
C GLU A 404 0.69 0.85 -12.59
N LEU A 405 0.63 -0.17 -11.71
CA LEU A 405 0.01 -0.07 -10.40
C LEU A 405 0.64 1.06 -9.58
N GLN A 406 1.97 1.11 -9.53
CA GLN A 406 2.71 2.13 -8.78
C GLN A 406 2.45 3.54 -9.34
N PHE A 407 2.56 3.69 -10.66
CA PHE A 407 2.43 4.99 -11.33
C PHE A 407 1.01 5.56 -11.23
N GLU A 408 -0.01 4.73 -11.51
CA GLU A 408 -1.41 5.18 -11.45
C GLU A 408 -1.84 5.47 -10.00
N THR A 409 -1.33 4.75 -9.00
CA THR A 409 -1.59 5.08 -7.58
C THR A 409 -1.00 6.44 -7.21
N ILE A 410 0.25 6.71 -7.59
CA ILE A 410 0.88 8.04 -7.38
C ILE A 410 0.07 9.14 -8.10
N ARG A 411 -0.37 8.87 -9.33
CA ARG A 411 -1.17 9.80 -10.13
C ARG A 411 -2.54 10.05 -9.48
N ALA A 412 -3.19 9.01 -8.97
CA ALA A 412 -4.46 9.09 -8.24
C ALA A 412 -4.34 10.03 -7.04
N MET A 413 -3.32 9.84 -6.21
CA MET A 413 -3.03 10.73 -5.07
C MET A 413 -2.79 12.17 -5.52
N LYS A 414 -1.98 12.39 -6.55
CA LYS A 414 -1.72 13.73 -7.10
C LYS A 414 -2.99 14.40 -7.62
N LYS A 415 -3.92 13.64 -8.19
CA LYS A 415 -5.17 14.15 -8.75
C LYS A 415 -6.16 14.52 -7.65
N PHE A 416 -6.26 13.72 -6.58
CA PHE A 416 -7.10 14.03 -5.43
C PHE A 416 -6.60 15.27 -4.65
N TYR A 417 -5.30 15.35 -4.36
CA TYR A 417 -4.65 16.47 -3.68
C TYR A 417 -4.09 17.50 -4.69
N SER A 418 -4.86 17.86 -5.72
CA SER A 418 -4.41 18.78 -6.77
C SER A 418 -4.52 20.25 -6.33
N TRP A 419 -3.68 21.13 -6.89
CA TRP A 419 -3.78 22.57 -6.68
C TRP A 419 -5.11 23.15 -7.17
N THR A 420 -5.69 22.56 -8.23
CA THR A 420 -7.05 22.95 -8.67
C THR A 420 -8.11 22.63 -7.62
N SER A 421 -7.98 21.53 -6.87
CA SER A 421 -8.85 21.24 -5.72
C SER A 421 -8.65 22.25 -4.59
N VAL A 422 -7.40 22.65 -4.32
CA VAL A 422 -7.08 23.69 -3.32
C VAL A 422 -7.74 25.01 -3.70
N LEU A 423 -7.60 25.43 -4.96
CA LEU A 423 -8.15 26.70 -5.44
C LEU A 423 -9.68 26.73 -5.37
N LYS A 424 -10.36 25.63 -5.77
CA LYS A 424 -11.82 25.51 -5.64
C LYS A 424 -12.29 25.70 -4.20
N ARG A 425 -11.58 25.11 -3.23
CA ARG A 425 -11.91 25.23 -1.81
C ARG A 425 -11.55 26.61 -1.24
N LEU A 426 -10.51 27.24 -1.76
CA LEU A 426 -10.16 28.62 -1.40
C LEU A 426 -11.26 29.60 -1.83
N ILE A 427 -11.77 29.47 -3.06
CA ILE A 427 -12.90 30.28 -3.57
C ILE A 427 -14.15 30.05 -2.71
N ALA A 428 -14.42 28.80 -2.31
CA ALA A 428 -15.53 28.45 -1.42
C ALA A 428 -15.31 28.88 0.04
N ARG A 429 -14.17 29.49 0.37
CA ARG A 429 -13.76 29.88 1.73
C ARG A 429 -13.73 28.71 2.74
N ASP A 430 -13.53 27.50 2.27
CA ASP A 430 -13.46 26.28 3.08
C ASP A 430 -12.02 26.04 3.52
N TRP A 431 -11.59 26.76 4.55
CA TRP A 431 -10.21 26.76 5.05
C TRP A 431 -9.73 25.41 5.56
N PHE A 432 -10.63 24.56 6.05
CA PHE A 432 -10.27 23.20 6.47
C PHE A 432 -9.77 22.40 5.28
N TYR A 433 -10.56 22.34 4.21
CA TYR A 433 -10.19 21.58 3.00
C TYR A 433 -9.00 22.19 2.26
N VAL A 434 -8.85 23.52 2.30
CA VAL A 434 -7.65 24.19 1.78
C VAL A 434 -6.40 23.65 2.48
N LYS A 435 -6.39 23.63 3.81
CA LYS A 435 -5.26 23.10 4.60
C LYS A 435 -5.01 21.62 4.33
N MET A 436 -6.06 20.80 4.30
CA MET A 436 -5.96 19.35 4.04
C MET A 436 -5.44 19.06 2.63
N LYS A 437 -6.01 19.67 1.60
CA LYS A 437 -5.60 19.44 0.21
C LYS A 437 -4.19 19.97 -0.08
N ALA A 438 -3.87 21.18 0.39
CA ALA A 438 -2.53 21.77 0.25
C ALA A 438 -1.48 20.97 1.05
N GLY A 439 -1.80 20.62 2.29
CA GLY A 439 -0.91 19.78 3.13
C GLY A 439 -0.58 18.45 2.48
N GLY A 440 -1.58 17.73 1.99
CA GLY A 440 -1.39 16.47 1.26
C GLY A 440 -0.53 16.66 0.00
N ARG A 441 -0.75 17.76 -0.75
CA ARG A 441 0.05 18.06 -1.95
C ARG A 441 1.51 18.35 -1.64
N ILE A 442 1.79 19.17 -0.62
CA ILE A 442 3.14 19.51 -0.16
C ILE A 442 3.84 18.23 0.34
N GLN A 443 3.15 17.39 1.08
CA GLN A 443 3.70 16.16 1.61
C GLN A 443 4.09 15.18 0.48
N MET A 444 3.26 15.05 -0.56
CA MET A 444 3.60 14.25 -1.74
C MET A 444 4.83 14.79 -2.48
N TRP A 445 4.99 16.11 -2.53
CA TRP A 445 6.19 16.73 -3.13
C TRP A 445 7.43 16.45 -2.30
N GLN A 446 7.33 16.59 -0.97
CA GLN A 446 8.44 16.35 -0.04
C GLN A 446 8.85 14.87 0.03
N SER A 447 7.90 13.95 -0.04
CA SER A 447 8.20 12.49 -0.01
C SER A 447 8.97 12.02 -1.24
N ARG A 448 8.98 12.81 -2.32
CA ARG A 448 9.58 12.43 -3.62
C ARG A 448 9.15 11.04 -4.12
N TRP A 449 7.99 10.57 -3.67
CA TRP A 449 7.50 9.21 -3.92
C TRP A 449 7.59 8.80 -5.40
N GLY A 450 7.14 9.65 -6.34
CA GLY A 450 7.24 9.38 -7.77
C GLY A 450 8.65 9.40 -8.37
N LYS A 451 9.66 9.79 -7.58
CA LYS A 451 11.09 9.83 -7.95
C LYS A 451 11.92 8.88 -7.10
N SER A 452 11.28 7.96 -6.38
CA SER A 452 11.98 6.98 -5.55
C SER A 452 12.77 6.00 -6.41
N ASN A 453 13.86 5.47 -5.87
CA ASN A 453 14.66 4.43 -6.52
C ASN A 453 13.79 3.22 -6.90
N HIS A 454 12.82 2.87 -6.05
CA HIS A 454 11.89 1.78 -6.32
C HIS A 454 11.09 2.01 -7.62
N VAL A 455 10.52 3.21 -7.82
CA VAL A 455 9.78 3.54 -9.06
C VAL A 455 10.73 3.48 -10.26
N GLN A 456 11.97 3.93 -10.11
CA GLN A 456 12.96 3.82 -11.16
C GLN A 456 13.31 2.35 -11.46
N GLN A 457 13.51 1.51 -10.44
CA GLN A 457 13.74 0.07 -10.59
C GLN A 457 12.56 -0.64 -11.29
N LEU A 458 11.31 -0.31 -10.93
CA LEU A 458 10.13 -0.87 -11.61
C LEU A 458 10.12 -0.51 -13.10
N LYS A 459 10.50 0.71 -13.42
CA LYS A 459 10.62 1.16 -14.81
C LYS A 459 11.75 0.44 -15.56
N GLU A 460 12.90 0.29 -14.93
CA GLU A 460 14.04 -0.46 -15.48
C GLU A 460 13.71 -1.95 -15.63
N ARG A 461 13.03 -2.56 -14.67
CA ARG A 461 12.52 -3.93 -14.77
C ARG A 461 11.59 -4.12 -15.97
N LEU A 462 10.69 -3.17 -16.21
CA LEU A 462 9.83 -3.18 -17.38
C LEU A 462 10.67 -3.11 -18.67
N PHE A 463 11.65 -2.22 -18.75
CA PHE A 463 12.49 -2.05 -19.93
C PHE A 463 13.53 -3.17 -20.12
N SER A 464 14.10 -3.74 -19.05
CA SER A 464 15.03 -4.88 -19.16
C SER A 464 14.35 -6.11 -19.74
N ARG A 465 13.09 -6.34 -19.38
CA ARG A 465 12.27 -7.41 -19.96
C ARG A 465 12.07 -7.19 -21.47
N VAL A 466 11.92 -5.94 -21.88
CA VAL A 466 11.89 -5.54 -23.31
C VAL A 466 13.22 -5.80 -23.99
N GLN A 467 14.36 -5.50 -23.33
CA GLN A 467 15.69 -5.76 -23.89
C GLN A 467 16.01 -7.25 -24.01
N GLN A 468 15.57 -8.09 -23.04
CA GLN A 468 15.67 -9.54 -23.16
C GLN A 468 14.90 -10.07 -24.37
N LEU A 469 13.75 -9.48 -24.67
CA LEU A 469 13.02 -9.75 -25.91
C LEU A 469 13.80 -9.36 -27.16
N ARG A 470 14.66 -8.32 -27.09
CA ARG A 470 15.53 -7.86 -28.19
C ARG A 470 16.71 -8.80 -28.46
N GLN A 471 17.31 -9.40 -27.41
CA GLN A 471 18.45 -10.33 -27.56
C GLN A 471 18.10 -11.60 -28.37
N TRP A 472 16.81 -11.87 -28.57
CA TRP A 472 16.33 -12.97 -29.41
C TRP A 472 16.33 -12.63 -30.91
N LEU A 473 16.72 -11.42 -31.31
CA LEU A 473 16.95 -11.03 -32.71
C LEU A 473 18.44 -11.21 -33.02
N PRO A 474 18.88 -12.32 -33.59
CA PRO A 474 20.30 -12.55 -33.83
C PRO A 474 20.88 -11.57 -34.88
N GLY A 475 22.08 -11.11 -34.59
CA GLY A 475 22.98 -10.25 -35.29
C GLY A 475 22.85 -10.08 -36.81
N SER A 476 22.12 -9.06 -37.26
CA SER A 476 22.22 -8.49 -38.57
C SER A 476 22.06 -6.95 -38.47
N ASN A 477 22.69 -6.23 -39.36
CA ASN A 477 22.59 -4.78 -39.48
C ASN A 477 21.22 -4.28 -39.97
N TYR A 478 20.28 -5.20 -40.21
CA TYR A 478 18.93 -4.83 -40.62
C TYR A 478 18.09 -4.34 -39.43
N VAL A 479 17.67 -3.08 -39.53
CA VAL A 479 16.76 -2.44 -38.57
C VAL A 479 15.34 -2.44 -39.16
N PRO A 480 14.41 -3.21 -38.61
CA PRO A 480 13.02 -3.20 -39.09
C PRO A 480 12.38 -1.82 -38.89
N ARG A 481 11.67 -1.34 -39.91
CA ARG A 481 10.96 -0.07 -39.89
C ARG A 481 9.48 -0.29 -39.60
N VAL A 482 9.00 0.39 -38.56
CA VAL A 482 7.62 0.30 -38.10
C VAL A 482 6.92 1.61 -38.34
N GLY A 483 5.93 1.61 -39.20
CA GLY A 483 5.08 2.75 -39.47
C GLY A 483 3.96 2.85 -38.44
N ILE A 484 3.71 4.04 -37.90
CA ILE A 484 2.55 4.35 -37.06
C ILE A 484 1.90 5.59 -37.64
N PRO A 485 0.62 5.52 -38.09
CA PRO A 485 -0.07 6.71 -38.56
C PRO A 485 -0.09 7.79 -37.47
N ALA A 486 0.28 9.02 -37.83
CA ALA A 486 0.42 10.09 -36.85
C ALA A 486 -0.92 10.47 -36.20
N ASP A 487 -1.98 10.44 -36.97
CA ASP A 487 -3.32 10.84 -36.53
C ASP A 487 -4.14 9.72 -35.86
N ILE A 488 -3.62 8.48 -35.81
CA ILE A 488 -4.28 7.37 -35.13
C ILE A 488 -4.58 7.67 -33.66
N TRP A 489 -3.76 8.52 -33.06
CA TRP A 489 -3.93 8.97 -31.67
C TRP A 489 -5.17 9.86 -31.46
N LYS A 490 -5.77 10.37 -32.52
CA LYS A 490 -7.01 11.14 -32.50
C LYS A 490 -8.26 10.24 -32.44
N LEU A 491 -8.12 8.96 -32.77
CA LEU A 491 -9.23 8.00 -32.84
C LEU A 491 -9.59 7.36 -31.50
N GLY A 492 -8.99 7.75 -30.39
CA GLY A 492 -9.29 7.12 -29.11
C GLY A 492 -8.87 7.97 -27.90
N PRO A 493 -9.17 7.51 -26.68
CA PRO A 493 -8.91 8.23 -25.44
C PRO A 493 -7.43 8.16 -25.05
N TRP A 494 -6.53 8.42 -26.01
CA TRP A 494 -5.11 8.38 -25.82
C TRP A 494 -4.63 9.59 -25.02
N GLU A 495 -3.71 9.35 -24.08
CA GLU A 495 -2.96 10.40 -23.41
C GLU A 495 -1.54 10.48 -24.03
N SER A 496 -0.93 11.65 -24.01
CA SER A 496 0.46 11.84 -24.49
C SER A 496 1.44 10.85 -23.83
N SER A 497 1.19 10.49 -22.56
CA SER A 497 1.98 9.50 -21.83
C SER A 497 1.94 8.10 -22.45
N HIS A 498 0.82 7.68 -23.01
CA HIS A 498 0.67 6.37 -23.67
C HIS A 498 1.44 6.35 -24.98
N ARG A 499 1.26 7.40 -25.80
CA ARG A 499 2.01 7.58 -27.04
C ARG A 499 3.51 7.57 -26.78
N ASP A 500 3.99 8.41 -25.87
CA ASP A 500 5.41 8.54 -25.55
C ASP A 500 6.01 7.25 -24.99
N PHE A 501 5.21 6.48 -24.25
CA PHE A 501 5.64 5.17 -23.78
C PHE A 501 5.75 4.18 -24.94
N LEU A 502 4.74 4.06 -25.79
CA LEU A 502 4.76 3.13 -26.93
C LEU A 502 5.94 3.43 -27.87
N LEU A 503 6.14 4.69 -28.20
CA LEU A 503 7.26 5.08 -29.07
C LEU A 503 8.62 4.75 -28.45
N ARG A 504 8.80 4.99 -27.14
CA ARG A 504 10.03 4.59 -26.43
C ARG A 504 10.19 3.08 -26.35
N PHE A 505 9.11 2.36 -26.12
CA PHE A 505 9.09 0.91 -26.09
C PHE A 505 9.54 0.31 -27.43
N LEU A 506 9.00 0.79 -28.55
CA LEU A 506 9.38 0.33 -29.89
C LEU A 506 10.85 0.63 -30.20
N ARG A 507 11.35 1.82 -29.84
CA ARG A 507 12.79 2.14 -29.96
C ARG A 507 13.67 1.20 -29.13
N HIS A 508 13.24 0.82 -27.92
CA HIS A 508 13.96 -0.17 -27.10
C HIS A 508 13.96 -1.57 -27.70
N LEU A 509 12.93 -1.92 -28.48
CA LEU A 509 12.93 -3.15 -29.27
C LEU A 509 13.93 -3.08 -30.46
N GLY A 510 14.52 -1.93 -30.72
CA GLY A 510 15.48 -1.73 -31.79
C GLY A 510 14.85 -1.63 -33.16
N VAL A 511 13.61 -1.15 -33.24
CA VAL A 511 12.94 -0.85 -34.49
C VAL A 511 12.98 0.65 -34.76
N GLU A 512 13.12 1.03 -36.04
CA GLU A 512 12.96 2.40 -36.47
C GLU A 512 11.46 2.73 -36.58
N VAL A 513 11.03 3.80 -35.92
CA VAL A 513 9.63 4.23 -35.99
C VAL A 513 9.50 5.32 -37.05
N VAL A 514 8.74 5.01 -38.08
CA VAL A 514 8.39 5.93 -39.17
C VAL A 514 6.99 6.50 -38.87
N GLN A 515 6.88 7.82 -38.86
CA GLN A 515 5.61 8.53 -38.74
C GLN A 515 5.43 9.45 -39.96
N GLU A 516 4.28 9.40 -40.59
CA GLU A 516 3.89 10.29 -41.67
C GLU A 516 2.70 11.13 -41.23
N THR A 517 2.77 12.43 -41.48
CA THR A 517 1.64 13.34 -41.34
C THR A 517 1.13 13.70 -42.72
N VAL A 518 -0.15 13.56 -42.97
CA VAL A 518 -0.80 14.03 -44.17
C VAL A 518 -1.58 15.27 -43.82
N VAL A 519 -1.21 16.39 -44.37
CA VAL A 519 -2.05 17.60 -44.31
C VAL A 519 -3.06 17.49 -45.44
N ASP A 520 -4.14 16.76 -45.20
CA ASP A 520 -5.27 16.74 -46.14
C ASP A 520 -6.23 17.87 -45.75
N LYS A 521 -6.48 18.77 -46.66
CA LYS A 521 -7.39 19.90 -46.49
C LYS A 521 -8.86 19.53 -46.76
N THR A 522 -9.16 18.24 -46.93
CA THR A 522 -10.50 17.79 -47.15
C THR A 522 -11.27 17.62 -45.83
N GLU A 523 -12.55 17.94 -45.83
CA GLU A 523 -13.47 17.92 -44.67
C GLU A 523 -13.79 16.52 -44.10
N ASN A 524 -13.02 15.51 -44.49
CA ASN A 524 -13.29 14.10 -44.20
C ASN A 524 -12.63 13.58 -42.92
N GLY A 525 -12.81 14.18 -41.80
CA GLY A 525 -12.51 13.68 -40.44
C GLY A 525 -11.21 12.87 -40.18
N PRO A 526 -10.87 12.58 -38.91
CA PRO A 526 -9.59 11.93 -38.52
C PRO A 526 -9.38 10.54 -39.13
N LEU A 527 -10.44 9.80 -39.47
CA LEU A 527 -10.34 8.45 -40.02
C LEU A 527 -9.79 8.43 -41.45
N SER A 528 -10.19 9.38 -42.28
CA SER A 528 -9.67 9.49 -43.66
C SER A 528 -8.19 9.92 -43.69
N GLN A 529 -7.77 10.75 -42.76
CA GLN A 529 -6.36 11.12 -42.61
C GLN A 529 -5.52 9.89 -42.21
N VAL A 530 -5.96 9.08 -41.26
CA VAL A 530 -5.28 7.83 -40.89
C VAL A 530 -5.17 6.87 -42.07
N GLN A 531 -6.21 6.75 -42.92
CA GLN A 531 -6.19 5.92 -44.13
C GLN A 531 -5.13 6.41 -45.14
N ALA A 532 -5.04 7.73 -45.37
CA ALA A 532 -4.06 8.32 -46.25
C ALA A 532 -2.61 8.16 -45.72
N GLU A 533 -2.43 8.27 -44.40
CA GLU A 533 -1.14 8.01 -43.75
C GLU A 533 -0.70 6.55 -43.89
N ILE A 534 -1.64 5.60 -43.72
CA ILE A 534 -1.36 4.16 -43.94
C ILE A 534 -0.89 3.91 -45.37
N ALA A 535 -1.54 4.49 -46.36
CA ALA A 535 -1.14 4.34 -47.77
C ALA A 535 0.32 4.80 -48.03
N ARG A 536 0.75 5.91 -47.42
CA ARG A 536 2.12 6.38 -47.52
C ARG A 536 3.14 5.55 -46.72
N LEU A 537 2.74 5.05 -45.57
CA LEU A 537 3.59 4.19 -44.73
C LEU A 537 3.89 2.84 -45.38
N GLN A 538 3.01 2.34 -46.26
CA GLN A 538 3.19 1.06 -46.94
C GLN A 538 4.48 1.01 -47.78
N GLU A 539 4.91 2.14 -48.32
CA GLU A 539 6.16 2.25 -49.09
C GLU A 539 7.41 2.40 -48.23
N LYS A 540 7.25 2.86 -46.99
CA LYS A 540 8.37 3.29 -46.13
C LYS A 540 8.60 2.38 -44.94
N ALA A 541 7.67 1.52 -44.58
CA ALA A 541 7.72 0.65 -43.39
C ALA A 541 7.63 -0.82 -43.76
N ASP A 542 8.28 -1.67 -43.01
CA ASP A 542 8.16 -3.13 -43.11
C ASP A 542 6.90 -3.66 -42.44
N LEU A 543 6.40 -2.89 -41.49
CA LEU A 543 5.22 -3.21 -40.72
C LEU A 543 4.51 -1.92 -40.32
N ILE A 544 3.20 -1.88 -40.47
CA ILE A 544 2.36 -0.78 -40.00
C ILE A 544 1.64 -1.23 -38.73
N LEU A 545 1.86 -0.49 -37.66
CA LEU A 545 1.24 -0.72 -36.37
C LEU A 545 0.00 0.15 -36.23
N LEU A 546 -1.14 -0.47 -35.99
CA LEU A 546 -2.39 0.22 -35.71
C LEU A 546 -2.77 -0.01 -34.25
N PRO A 547 -2.40 0.91 -33.33
CA PRO A 547 -2.83 0.83 -31.95
C PRO A 547 -4.32 1.20 -31.86
N PHE A 548 -5.17 0.23 -31.52
CA PHE A 548 -6.58 0.46 -31.27
C PHE A 548 -6.92 0.37 -29.80
N TRP A 549 -7.83 1.23 -29.39
CA TRP A 549 -8.48 1.12 -28.09
C TRP A 549 -9.69 0.22 -28.20
N GLN A 550 -9.91 -0.64 -27.24
CA GLN A 550 -11.10 -1.49 -27.18
C GLN A 550 -12.38 -0.63 -27.25
N GLY A 551 -13.29 -0.98 -28.15
CA GLY A 551 -14.52 -0.22 -28.43
C GLY A 551 -14.48 0.65 -29.68
N LEU A 552 -13.41 0.62 -30.48
CA LEU A 552 -13.31 1.30 -31.77
C LEU A 552 -13.43 0.31 -32.95
N GLU A 553 -14.23 -0.75 -32.81
CA GLU A 553 -14.33 -1.84 -33.80
C GLU A 553 -14.75 -1.36 -35.18
N GLU A 554 -15.67 -0.38 -35.27
CA GLU A 554 -16.13 0.18 -36.54
C GLU A 554 -14.99 0.93 -37.26
N ALA A 555 -14.21 1.72 -36.55
CA ALA A 555 -13.04 2.42 -37.11
C ALA A 555 -11.97 1.41 -37.57
N LYS A 556 -11.73 0.37 -36.81
CA LYS A 556 -10.79 -0.71 -37.11
C LYS A 556 -11.20 -1.45 -38.36
N GLN A 557 -12.48 -1.77 -38.53
CA GLN A 557 -12.99 -2.48 -39.72
C GLN A 557 -12.87 -1.60 -40.97
N LYS A 558 -13.27 -0.33 -40.91
CA LYS A 558 -13.13 0.62 -42.03
C LYS A 558 -11.70 0.79 -42.50
N ILE A 559 -10.71 0.82 -41.56
CA ILE A 559 -9.28 0.88 -41.89
C ILE A 559 -8.84 -0.41 -42.60
N LYS A 560 -9.25 -1.57 -42.08
CA LYS A 560 -8.94 -2.87 -42.70
C LYS A 560 -9.49 -3.02 -44.08
N ASP A 561 -10.75 -2.64 -44.27
CA ASP A 561 -11.44 -2.73 -45.59
C ASP A 561 -10.74 -1.83 -46.63
N ALA A 562 -10.39 -0.59 -46.23
CA ALA A 562 -9.64 0.31 -47.10
C ALA A 562 -8.24 -0.23 -47.42
N HIS A 563 -7.57 -0.87 -46.48
CA HIS A 563 -6.26 -1.49 -46.71
C HIS A 563 -6.33 -2.68 -47.67
N GLN A 564 -7.35 -3.53 -47.59
CA GLN A 564 -7.53 -4.65 -48.51
C GLN A 564 -7.75 -4.22 -49.95
N GLN A 565 -8.33 -3.04 -50.18
CA GLN A 565 -8.52 -2.45 -51.49
C GLN A 565 -7.23 -1.93 -52.14
N ILE A 566 -6.20 -1.61 -51.32
CA ILE A 566 -4.93 -1.00 -51.77
C ILE A 566 -3.86 -2.07 -52.04
N THR A 567 -3.98 -3.30 -51.55
CA THR A 567 -2.87 -4.26 -51.37
C THR A 567 -2.69 -5.31 -52.45
N HIS A 568 -2.68 -5.00 -53.72
CA HIS A 568 -2.24 -6.03 -54.67
C HIS A 568 -0.70 -6.17 -54.80
N GLU A 569 0.11 -5.26 -54.27
CA GLU A 569 1.58 -5.30 -54.45
C GLU A 569 2.46 -4.81 -53.31
N THR A 570 2.01 -4.67 -52.05
CA THR A 570 2.79 -4.05 -50.98
C THR A 570 3.43 -5.04 -49.97
N VAL A 571 4.69 -4.79 -49.63
CA VAL A 571 5.52 -5.58 -48.69
C VAL A 571 5.11 -5.33 -47.23
N ALA A 572 4.57 -4.15 -46.91
CA ALA A 572 4.17 -3.79 -45.56
C ALA A 572 2.89 -4.50 -45.10
N ARG A 573 2.94 -5.16 -43.95
CA ARG A 573 1.79 -5.85 -43.37
C ARG A 573 1.21 -5.08 -42.20
N LEU A 574 -0.11 -4.98 -42.14
CA LEU A 574 -0.82 -4.44 -40.99
C LEU A 574 -0.72 -5.39 -39.79
N LEU A 575 -0.34 -4.85 -38.67
CA LEU A 575 -0.40 -5.50 -37.37
C LEU A 575 -1.41 -4.77 -36.51
N ASP A 576 -2.56 -5.39 -36.33
CA ASP A 576 -3.55 -4.94 -35.38
C ASP A 576 -3.09 -5.19 -33.95
N LEU A 577 -3.21 -4.17 -33.14
CA LEU A 577 -2.98 -4.21 -31.74
C LEU A 577 -4.12 -3.59 -31.00
N GLU A 578 -4.87 -4.45 -30.40
CA GLU A 578 -5.93 -4.03 -29.50
C GLU A 578 -5.33 -3.78 -28.13
N PHE A 579 -5.30 -2.51 -27.74
CA PHE A 579 -5.00 -2.15 -26.36
C PHE A 579 -6.29 -2.20 -25.57
N SER A 580 -6.38 -3.19 -24.67
CA SER A 580 -7.51 -3.25 -23.76
C SER A 580 -7.43 -2.08 -22.78
N ARG A 581 -8.58 -1.57 -22.35
CA ARG A 581 -8.66 -0.58 -21.27
C ARG A 581 -8.09 -1.13 -19.94
N GLU A 582 -7.86 -2.44 -19.87
CA GLU A 582 -7.44 -3.12 -18.66
C GLU A 582 -5.96 -2.97 -18.35
N SER A 583 -5.10 -3.04 -19.37
CA SER A 583 -3.66 -2.84 -19.19
C SER A 583 -2.96 -2.48 -20.48
N PHE A 584 -2.67 -1.20 -20.66
CA PHE A 584 -1.91 -0.69 -21.80
C PHE A 584 -0.46 -1.24 -21.80
N TYR A 585 0.19 -1.24 -20.65
CA TYR A 585 1.59 -1.68 -20.57
C TYR A 585 1.76 -3.19 -20.71
N ASN A 586 0.82 -3.98 -20.21
CA ASN A 586 0.80 -5.43 -20.44
C ASN A 586 0.54 -5.74 -21.92
N ALA A 587 -0.41 -5.04 -22.55
CA ALA A 587 -0.64 -5.15 -23.99
C ALA A 587 0.62 -4.81 -24.80
N CYS A 588 1.38 -3.76 -24.41
CA CYS A 588 2.66 -3.44 -25.04
C CYS A 588 3.68 -4.59 -24.88
N MET A 589 3.71 -5.29 -23.75
CA MET A 589 4.61 -6.43 -23.54
C MET A 589 4.22 -7.65 -24.38
N GLU A 590 2.95 -7.99 -24.42
CA GLU A 590 2.41 -9.06 -25.29
C GLU A 590 2.64 -8.74 -26.75
N LEU A 591 2.47 -7.48 -27.11
CA LEU A 591 2.81 -6.94 -28.41
C LEU A 591 4.27 -7.23 -28.78
N GLY A 592 5.21 -6.93 -27.88
CA GLY A 592 6.63 -7.18 -28.12
C GLY A 592 6.90 -8.62 -28.50
N LEU A 593 6.22 -9.59 -27.85
CA LEU A 593 6.32 -11.01 -28.19
C LEU A 593 5.73 -11.35 -29.56
N CYS A 594 4.56 -10.83 -29.89
CA CYS A 594 3.92 -11.02 -31.18
C CYS A 594 4.73 -10.38 -32.31
N PHE A 595 5.26 -9.19 -32.05
CA PHE A 595 6.09 -8.41 -32.95
C PHE A 595 7.36 -9.17 -33.34
N GLN A 596 8.07 -9.73 -32.37
CA GLN A 596 9.28 -10.51 -32.62
C GLN A 596 9.05 -11.73 -33.49
N LYS A 597 7.95 -12.46 -33.27
CA LYS A 597 7.60 -13.61 -34.09
C LYS A 597 7.38 -13.20 -35.55
N ARG A 598 6.72 -12.06 -35.79
CA ARG A 598 6.47 -11.55 -37.16
C ARG A 598 7.72 -10.93 -37.79
N LEU A 599 8.51 -10.16 -37.04
CA LEU A 599 9.77 -9.61 -37.52
C LEU A 599 10.76 -10.72 -37.93
N ARG A 600 10.83 -11.84 -37.17
CA ARG A 600 11.64 -13.02 -37.55
C ARG A 600 11.16 -13.60 -38.89
N ARG A 601 9.85 -13.61 -39.14
CA ARG A 601 9.28 -14.13 -40.39
C ARG A 601 9.59 -13.19 -41.55
N ILE A 602 9.41 -11.87 -41.37
CA ILE A 602 9.73 -10.84 -42.37
C ILE A 602 11.22 -10.90 -42.71
N ARG A 603 12.09 -10.98 -41.71
CA ARG A 603 13.53 -11.11 -41.88
C ARG A 603 13.91 -12.39 -42.62
N ARG A 604 13.29 -13.53 -42.33
CA ARG A 604 13.53 -14.79 -43.05
C ARG A 604 13.15 -14.62 -44.52
N ILE A 605 12.01 -14.02 -44.82
CA ILE A 605 11.55 -13.77 -46.18
C ILE A 605 12.51 -12.81 -46.88
N TYR A 606 12.93 -11.72 -46.24
CA TYR A 606 13.88 -10.74 -46.75
C TYR A 606 15.22 -11.39 -47.13
N PHE A 607 15.82 -12.18 -46.27
CA PHE A 607 17.07 -12.89 -46.58
C PHE A 607 16.89 -14.01 -47.60
N GLN A 608 15.76 -14.68 -47.65
CA GLN A 608 15.45 -15.63 -48.71
C GLN A 608 15.36 -14.93 -50.08
N THR A 609 14.66 -13.80 -50.12
CA THR A 609 14.51 -13.01 -51.34
C THR A 609 15.86 -12.44 -51.80
N LEU A 610 16.72 -11.94 -50.89
CA LEU A 610 18.07 -11.50 -51.21
C LEU A 610 18.96 -12.63 -51.75
N ALA A 611 18.88 -13.82 -51.19
CA ALA A 611 19.60 -14.99 -51.68
C ALA A 611 19.08 -15.46 -53.05
N GLU A 612 17.77 -15.36 -53.31
CA GLU A 612 17.17 -15.68 -54.63
C GLU A 612 17.51 -14.66 -55.70
N VAL A 613 17.83 -13.42 -55.34
CA VAL A 613 18.23 -12.33 -56.28
C VAL A 613 19.75 -12.25 -56.45
N GLY A 614 20.52 -13.13 -55.79
CA GLY A 614 21.96 -13.20 -55.93
C GLY A 614 22.73 -12.01 -55.31
N ALA A 615 22.13 -11.29 -54.36
CA ALA A 615 22.81 -10.26 -53.60
C ALA A 615 23.70 -10.91 -52.52
N GLU A 616 24.98 -10.66 -52.51
CA GLU A 616 25.90 -11.04 -51.45
C GLU A 616 25.47 -10.39 -50.13
N ILE A 617 25.33 -11.22 -49.09
CA ILE A 617 24.90 -10.83 -47.74
C ILE A 617 26.10 -10.28 -46.97
#